data_dec4e6720dd1dde36ce0c287406b4dc2
#
_entry.id   dec4e6720dd1dde36ce0c287406b4dc2
#
_cell.length_a   1.000
_cell.length_b   1.000
_cell.length_c   1.000
_cell.angle_alpha   90.00
_cell.angle_beta   90.00
_cell.angle_gamma   90.00
#
_symmetry.space_group_name_H-M   'P 1'
#
loop_
_entity.id
_entity.type
_entity.pdbx_description
1 polymer ?
#
loop_
_entity_poly.entity_id
_entity_poly.type
_entity_poly.pdbx_seq_one_letter_code
_entity_poly.pdbx_strand_id
1 'polypeptide(L)'
;MIVIDDIDPWLLGSKEALLTTMYEKIIDKTDIRFSLAKTRSIINSLKRIVSGYIDKKVGLPNLIDLINDLSDDEYDEVEHIEMQIGSYLLDQNKKVVFVIDNLERASAENIIFLFKLISTVFDLPNIIYLLSYDQARMNEILSDTAQINPKFIEKIVQQEIHIPSIDSDRLGTIFSVCTANIINKYIEHEIEISCYLPIINHICKNTKNVRHYKRLINSAFTSTFCNEYDLDIPTLLMLEIIHFEAPKLYEVIQENREYFISSDVMCDVNLYLFQRRSDKFNEEGKAFFDELFDEFSTFKELLCNFFPFIYRYKSGFNLIEKYDSSIPDCIKSDFPIYSIKYFDIYFSLSTNDFAKNISEMQMLMKEINSKKSIKDSVVNKLINIDSDNQRERFEYLDMHIDSLSGSVSFQLINIIWDNILSIDDSNLFFMLNAQQRALVIMAKLIKKLEMDKLEEITYNFKTEYNKLQFISSLIYWLNSDKIGISGEIISLFNKLYSDMCATIVGNKVNLYDRHNYSQHNIYALSRNYQNNLEVIKQYFSDIYRSEYVYKVLADLVGESTGSKGYGYAIDKQNLDLLGVTIAQIANSIETYPPKTESENKLKEIFDKVVNDEKNIFDHFGINSPIPIKFDV
;
A
#
# COMPACT_ATOMS: atom_id res chain seq x y z
N MET A 1 42.37 9.29 -35.57
CA MET A 1 40.94 9.66 -35.67
C MET A 1 40.61 10.52 -34.48
N ILE A 2 40.03 11.70 -34.68
CA ILE A 2 39.59 12.63 -33.64
C ILE A 2 38.07 12.63 -33.67
N VAL A 3 37.44 12.46 -32.53
CA VAL A 3 35.98 12.49 -32.40
C VAL A 3 35.57 13.75 -31.67
N ILE A 4 34.60 14.45 -32.20
CA ILE A 4 33.95 15.64 -31.64
C ILE A 4 32.49 15.28 -31.47
N ASP A 5 32.06 15.01 -30.23
CA ASP A 5 30.76 14.48 -29.88
C ASP A 5 29.93 15.40 -28.97
N ASP A 6 30.40 16.63 -28.77
CA ASP A 6 29.82 17.62 -27.88
C ASP A 6 29.16 18.80 -28.62
N ILE A 7 28.66 18.57 -29.84
CA ILE A 7 27.88 19.55 -30.61
C ILE A 7 26.39 19.17 -30.52
N ASP A 8 25.64 19.99 -29.84
CA ASP A 8 24.19 19.90 -29.75
C ASP A 8 23.54 21.17 -30.32
N PRO A 9 22.99 21.09 -31.55
CA PRO A 9 22.42 22.26 -32.24
C PRO A 9 21.23 22.89 -31.51
N TRP A 10 20.57 22.12 -30.62
CA TRP A 10 19.48 22.62 -29.80
C TRP A 10 19.98 23.52 -28.65
N LEU A 11 21.12 23.18 -28.03
CA LEU A 11 21.71 23.98 -26.95
C LEU A 11 22.35 25.26 -27.42
N LEU A 12 22.88 25.28 -28.66
CA LEU A 12 23.62 26.42 -29.17
C LEU A 12 22.75 27.62 -29.58
N GLY A 13 21.44 27.42 -29.73
CA GLY A 13 20.41 28.47 -29.81
C GLY A 13 20.52 29.43 -31.01
N SER A 14 21.72 29.73 -31.55
CA SER A 14 21.92 30.62 -32.69
C SER A 14 22.84 30.03 -33.75
N LYS A 15 22.65 30.47 -34.99
CA LYS A 15 23.48 30.11 -36.15
C LYS A 15 24.96 30.46 -35.96
N GLU A 16 25.21 31.60 -35.33
CA GLU A 16 26.55 32.10 -35.01
C GLU A 16 27.25 31.24 -33.98
N ALA A 17 26.51 30.84 -32.91
CA ALA A 17 27.06 29.97 -31.90
C ALA A 17 27.42 28.59 -32.48
N LEU A 18 26.57 28.04 -33.34
CA LEU A 18 26.81 26.75 -34.00
C LEU A 18 28.07 26.79 -34.84
N LEU A 19 28.21 27.78 -35.72
CA LEU A 19 29.36 27.96 -36.57
C LEU A 19 30.66 28.12 -35.75
N THR A 20 30.63 29.03 -34.77
CA THR A 20 31.79 29.33 -33.92
C THR A 20 32.23 28.07 -33.14
N THR A 21 31.27 27.34 -32.56
CA THR A 21 31.57 26.12 -31.82
C THR A 21 32.18 25.03 -32.69
N MET A 22 31.67 24.83 -33.90
CA MET A 22 32.25 23.85 -34.83
C MET A 22 33.71 24.18 -35.18
N TYR A 23 34.05 25.45 -35.44
CA TYR A 23 35.43 25.88 -35.71
C TYR A 23 36.33 25.74 -34.47
N GLU A 24 35.89 26.24 -33.33
CA GLU A 24 36.67 26.16 -32.09
C GLU A 24 37.01 24.71 -31.75
N LYS A 25 36.04 23.80 -31.88
CA LYS A 25 36.26 22.38 -31.64
C LYS A 25 37.25 21.72 -32.58
N ILE A 26 37.25 22.11 -33.86
CA ILE A 26 38.27 21.62 -34.81
C ILE A 26 39.64 22.10 -34.35
N ILE A 27 39.80 23.38 -34.08
CA ILE A 27 41.07 23.98 -33.69
C ILE A 27 41.58 23.34 -32.40
N ASP A 28 40.75 23.25 -31.38
CA ASP A 28 41.14 22.73 -30.08
C ASP A 28 41.53 21.25 -30.14
N LYS A 29 40.81 20.45 -30.89
CA LYS A 29 41.03 18.99 -30.95
C LYS A 29 42.11 18.58 -31.95
N THR A 30 42.42 19.43 -32.95
CA THR A 30 43.39 19.06 -33.98
C THR A 30 44.81 19.59 -33.72
N ASP A 31 45.05 20.33 -32.66
CA ASP A 31 46.33 21.02 -32.36
C ASP A 31 46.76 22.00 -33.45
N ILE A 32 45.86 22.47 -34.27
CA ILE A 32 46.16 23.50 -35.27
C ILE A 32 46.44 24.80 -34.53
N ARG A 33 47.71 25.26 -34.58
CA ARG A 33 48.11 26.49 -33.90
C ARG A 33 47.94 27.70 -34.85
N PHE A 34 46.78 28.35 -34.77
CA PHE A 34 46.64 29.70 -35.31
C PHE A 34 47.14 30.74 -34.27
N SER A 35 47.66 31.87 -34.72
CA SER A 35 47.84 32.98 -33.79
C SER A 35 46.48 33.42 -33.25
N LEU A 36 46.42 33.80 -31.97
CA LEU A 36 45.16 34.25 -31.33
C LEU A 36 44.48 35.41 -32.12
N ALA A 37 45.26 36.25 -32.76
CA ALA A 37 44.76 37.33 -33.63
C ALA A 37 44.06 36.75 -34.87
N LYS A 38 44.65 35.71 -35.48
CA LYS A 38 44.13 35.07 -36.69
C LYS A 38 42.85 34.27 -36.39
N THR A 39 42.81 33.55 -35.27
CA THR A 39 41.60 32.85 -34.80
C THR A 39 40.44 33.82 -34.55
N ARG A 40 40.70 34.97 -33.91
CA ARG A 40 39.69 36.02 -33.72
C ARG A 40 39.22 36.66 -35.02
N SER A 41 40.14 36.90 -36.00
CA SER A 41 39.76 37.38 -37.32
C SER A 41 38.81 36.43 -38.02
N ILE A 42 39.14 35.14 -38.01
CA ILE A 42 38.34 34.07 -38.58
C ILE A 42 36.91 34.06 -38.00
N ILE A 43 36.82 34.00 -36.68
CA ILE A 43 35.54 33.98 -35.97
C ILE A 43 34.73 35.25 -36.28
N ASN A 44 35.36 36.40 -36.35
CA ASN A 44 34.68 37.67 -36.67
C ASN A 44 34.22 37.74 -38.13
N SER A 45 34.97 37.21 -39.06
CA SER A 45 34.56 37.12 -40.48
C SER A 45 33.39 36.17 -40.65
N LEU A 46 33.44 35.01 -39.98
CA LEU A 46 32.35 34.06 -39.96
C LEU A 46 31.07 34.61 -39.27
N LYS A 47 31.23 35.38 -38.19
CA LYS A 47 30.10 36.07 -37.55
C LYS A 47 29.45 37.10 -38.45
N ARG A 48 30.24 37.85 -39.22
CA ARG A 48 29.71 38.81 -40.20
C ARG A 48 28.92 38.13 -41.31
N ILE A 49 29.42 37.01 -41.82
CA ILE A 49 28.72 36.19 -42.81
C ILE A 49 27.35 35.78 -42.30
N VAL A 50 27.28 35.29 -41.04
CA VAL A 50 26.03 34.84 -40.43
C VAL A 50 25.09 36.00 -40.10
N SER A 51 25.61 37.15 -39.60
CA SER A 51 24.78 38.31 -39.30
C SER A 51 24.20 38.96 -40.57
N GLY A 52 24.95 39.03 -41.65
CA GLY A 52 24.43 39.45 -42.95
C GLY A 52 23.29 38.57 -43.49
N TYR A 53 23.25 37.32 -43.06
CA TYR A 53 22.17 36.38 -43.39
C TYR A 53 20.88 36.61 -42.55
N ILE A 54 21.02 37.07 -41.32
CA ILE A 54 19.88 37.32 -40.42
C ILE A 54 19.11 38.58 -40.81
N ASP A 55 19.80 39.60 -41.33
CA ASP A 55 19.20 40.88 -41.68
C ASP A 55 18.38 40.86 -42.99
N LYS A 56 18.62 39.89 -43.86
CA LYS A 56 17.83 39.72 -45.10
C LYS A 56 16.61 38.84 -44.88
N LYS A 57 15.50 39.42 -44.46
CA LYS A 57 14.19 38.82 -44.25
C LYS A 57 13.44 38.37 -45.51
N VAL A 58 14.08 37.80 -46.50
CA VAL A 58 13.41 37.37 -47.74
C VAL A 58 13.92 35.99 -48.14
N GLY A 59 13.00 35.00 -48.12
CA GLY A 59 13.10 33.65 -48.69
C GLY A 59 14.50 33.02 -48.68
N LEU A 60 14.62 31.76 -48.31
CA LEU A 60 15.86 31.00 -48.21
C LEU A 60 16.81 31.26 -49.40
N PRO A 61 17.72 32.25 -49.33
CA PRO A 61 18.72 32.44 -50.38
C PRO A 61 19.67 31.25 -50.37
N ASN A 62 20.16 30.85 -51.52
CA ASN A 62 21.21 29.84 -51.61
C ASN A 62 22.42 30.33 -50.82
N LEU A 63 23.13 29.47 -50.11
CA LEU A 63 24.36 29.82 -49.39
C LEU A 63 25.40 30.36 -50.39
N ILE A 64 25.33 29.94 -51.66
CA ILE A 64 26.11 30.44 -52.78
C ILE A 64 25.86 31.94 -52.98
N ASP A 65 24.62 32.43 -52.83
CA ASP A 65 24.30 33.85 -52.95
C ASP A 65 24.88 34.66 -51.77
N LEU A 66 25.08 34.01 -50.62
CA LEU A 66 25.68 34.61 -49.43
C LEU A 66 27.21 34.70 -49.52
N ILE A 67 27.82 33.68 -50.09
CA ILE A 67 29.26 33.68 -50.40
C ILE A 67 29.54 34.71 -51.45
N ASN A 68 28.66 34.90 -52.45
CA ASN A 68 28.76 35.90 -53.47
C ASN A 68 28.52 37.36 -52.98
N ASP A 69 27.87 37.52 -51.81
CA ASP A 69 27.66 38.81 -51.14
C ASP A 69 28.85 39.24 -50.24
N LEU A 70 29.85 38.34 -50.03
CA LEU A 70 31.10 38.70 -49.35
C LEU A 70 31.94 39.63 -50.21
N SER A 71 32.62 40.54 -49.53
CA SER A 71 33.70 41.25 -50.20
C SER A 71 34.81 40.27 -50.66
N ASP A 72 35.49 40.53 -51.72
CA ASP A 72 36.55 39.65 -52.21
C ASP A 72 37.58 39.32 -51.13
N ASP A 73 37.89 40.25 -50.23
CA ASP A 73 38.78 40.03 -49.07
C ASP A 73 38.24 39.07 -48.03
N GLU A 74 36.92 39.04 -47.76
CA GLU A 74 36.29 38.16 -46.81
C GLU A 74 36.12 36.75 -47.37
N TYR A 75 35.88 36.62 -48.66
CA TYR A 75 35.81 35.32 -49.33
C TYR A 75 37.19 34.65 -49.33
N ASP A 76 38.25 35.42 -49.70
CA ASP A 76 39.64 34.96 -49.71
C ASP A 76 40.09 34.51 -48.30
N GLU A 77 39.65 35.17 -47.22
CA GLU A 77 39.93 34.73 -45.82
C GLU A 77 39.30 33.37 -45.47
N VAL A 78 38.03 33.13 -45.80
CA VAL A 78 37.35 31.87 -45.53
C VAL A 78 37.95 30.73 -46.35
N GLU A 79 38.15 30.92 -47.66
CA GLU A 79 38.77 29.93 -48.54
C GLU A 79 40.18 29.56 -48.07
N HIS A 80 40.94 30.56 -47.63
CA HIS A 80 42.30 30.37 -47.14
C HIS A 80 42.31 29.52 -45.83
N ILE A 81 41.31 29.68 -44.94
CA ILE A 81 41.17 28.91 -43.70
C ILE A 81 40.78 27.47 -44.02
N GLU A 82 39.81 27.29 -44.90
CA GLU A 82 39.38 25.98 -45.36
C GLU A 82 40.55 25.20 -45.95
N MET A 83 41.33 25.85 -46.81
CA MET A 83 42.56 25.27 -47.39
C MET A 83 43.59 24.91 -46.30
N GLN A 84 43.78 25.77 -45.29
CA GLN A 84 44.75 25.51 -44.22
C GLN A 84 44.32 24.33 -43.34
N ILE A 85 43.03 24.24 -42.95
CA ILE A 85 42.52 23.14 -42.16
C ILE A 85 42.55 21.85 -42.98
N GLY A 86 42.08 21.91 -44.23
CA GLY A 86 42.06 20.75 -45.12
C GLY A 86 43.46 20.21 -45.41
N SER A 87 44.43 21.08 -45.75
CA SER A 87 45.83 20.69 -45.96
C SER A 87 46.45 20.08 -44.72
N TYR A 88 46.22 20.68 -43.54
CA TYR A 88 46.72 20.13 -42.28
C TYR A 88 46.15 18.72 -41.97
N LEU A 89 44.86 18.52 -42.19
CA LEU A 89 44.24 17.20 -41.97
C LEU A 89 44.78 16.14 -42.95
N LEU A 90 45.03 16.52 -44.17
CA LEU A 90 45.64 15.64 -45.17
C LEU A 90 47.10 15.34 -44.85
N ASP A 91 47.94 16.34 -44.59
CA ASP A 91 49.36 16.21 -44.32
C ASP A 91 49.63 15.38 -43.05
N GLN A 92 48.80 15.55 -42.04
CA GLN A 92 48.88 14.80 -40.78
C GLN A 92 48.15 13.45 -40.83
N ASN A 93 47.50 13.11 -41.93
CA ASN A 93 46.62 11.95 -42.09
C ASN A 93 45.62 11.81 -40.91
N LYS A 94 45.14 12.95 -40.40
CA LYS A 94 44.15 13.02 -39.33
C LYS A 94 42.75 12.99 -39.94
N LYS A 95 41.87 12.15 -39.36
CA LYS A 95 40.44 12.12 -39.66
C LYS A 95 39.67 12.68 -38.47
N VAL A 96 38.75 13.61 -38.75
CA VAL A 96 37.85 14.19 -37.76
C VAL A 96 36.45 13.66 -38.01
N VAL A 97 35.78 13.18 -36.93
CA VAL A 97 34.39 12.74 -36.97
C VAL A 97 33.57 13.65 -36.07
N PHE A 98 32.66 14.38 -36.66
CA PHE A 98 31.65 15.11 -35.91
C PHE A 98 30.47 14.20 -35.64
N VAL A 99 30.11 14.07 -34.39
CA VAL A 99 28.87 13.39 -33.96
C VAL A 99 27.89 14.45 -33.51
N ILE A 100 26.82 14.62 -34.28
CA ILE A 100 25.79 15.64 -34.04
C ILE A 100 24.50 14.90 -33.75
N ASP A 101 24.03 15.00 -32.51
CA ASP A 101 22.85 14.30 -32.01
C ASP A 101 21.68 15.27 -31.77
N ASN A 102 20.46 14.74 -31.61
CA ASN A 102 19.24 15.48 -31.32
C ASN A 102 18.87 16.56 -32.36
N LEU A 103 19.15 16.33 -33.61
CA LEU A 103 18.83 17.30 -34.66
C LEU A 103 17.35 17.66 -34.72
N GLU A 104 16.48 16.70 -34.48
CA GLU A 104 15.02 16.89 -34.48
C GLU A 104 14.50 17.82 -33.36
N ARG A 105 15.39 18.24 -32.45
CA ARG A 105 15.03 19.20 -31.37
C ARG A 105 15.40 20.63 -31.71
N ALA A 106 16.27 20.81 -32.68
CA ALA A 106 16.67 22.14 -33.13
C ALA A 106 15.54 22.80 -33.95
N SER A 107 15.58 24.13 -34.04
CA SER A 107 14.64 24.84 -34.91
C SER A 107 14.89 24.48 -36.39
N ALA A 108 13.83 24.49 -37.18
CA ALA A 108 13.93 24.24 -38.63
C ALA A 108 15.01 25.07 -39.29
N GLU A 109 15.16 26.35 -38.92
CA GLU A 109 16.17 27.25 -39.41
C GLU A 109 17.61 26.81 -39.07
N ASN A 110 17.83 26.34 -37.84
CA ASN A 110 19.14 25.85 -37.41
C ASN A 110 19.52 24.54 -38.10
N ILE A 111 18.52 23.63 -38.30
CA ILE A 111 18.73 22.40 -39.07
C ILE A 111 19.16 22.69 -40.50
N ILE A 112 18.43 23.56 -41.19
CA ILE A 112 18.76 23.95 -42.58
C ILE A 112 20.11 24.63 -42.65
N PHE A 113 20.39 25.49 -41.69
CA PHE A 113 21.68 26.17 -41.61
C PHE A 113 22.82 25.17 -41.40
N LEU A 114 22.68 24.21 -40.50
CA LEU A 114 23.68 23.16 -40.30
C LEU A 114 23.92 22.33 -41.56
N PHE A 115 22.86 21.90 -42.24
CA PHE A 115 23.02 21.16 -43.50
C PHE A 115 23.74 21.97 -44.58
N LYS A 116 23.45 23.24 -44.66
CA LYS A 116 24.18 24.13 -45.58
C LYS A 116 25.64 24.27 -45.16
N LEU A 117 25.95 24.44 -43.89
CA LEU A 117 27.32 24.51 -43.40
C LEU A 117 28.12 23.26 -43.77
N ILE A 118 27.55 22.08 -43.53
CA ILE A 118 28.18 20.78 -43.83
C ILE A 118 28.46 20.63 -45.33
N SER A 119 27.54 21.09 -46.17
CA SER A 119 27.64 20.94 -47.61
C SER A 119 28.47 22.04 -48.33
N THR A 120 28.94 23.04 -47.58
CA THR A 120 29.69 24.17 -48.14
C THR A 120 30.96 24.46 -47.36
N VAL A 121 30.86 25.25 -46.31
CA VAL A 121 31.97 25.75 -45.49
C VAL A 121 32.77 24.66 -44.80
N PHE A 122 32.12 23.58 -44.42
CA PHE A 122 32.73 22.45 -43.74
C PHE A 122 32.86 21.19 -44.62
N ASP A 123 32.77 21.34 -45.95
CA ASP A 123 33.07 20.24 -46.89
C ASP A 123 34.60 20.08 -47.04
N LEU A 124 35.23 19.73 -45.94
CA LEU A 124 36.67 19.64 -45.82
C LEU A 124 37.16 18.18 -45.93
N PRO A 125 38.34 17.96 -46.55
CA PRO A 125 38.88 16.62 -46.66
C PRO A 125 39.18 16.00 -45.28
N ASN A 126 38.95 14.71 -45.14
CA ASN A 126 39.13 13.96 -43.89
C ASN A 126 38.18 14.34 -42.74
N ILE A 127 37.09 15.06 -43.03
CA ILE A 127 35.99 15.29 -42.06
C ILE A 127 34.82 14.38 -42.42
N ILE A 128 34.24 13.76 -41.41
CA ILE A 128 33.07 12.89 -41.50
C ILE A 128 32.03 13.43 -40.53
N TYR A 129 30.78 13.53 -40.97
CA TYR A 129 29.65 13.93 -40.16
C TYR A 129 28.78 12.72 -39.88
N LEU A 130 28.57 12.39 -38.60
CA LEU A 130 27.62 11.39 -38.15
C LEU A 130 26.43 12.14 -37.55
N LEU A 131 25.32 12.16 -38.28
CA LEU A 131 24.08 12.86 -37.89
C LEU A 131 23.09 11.87 -37.34
N SER A 132 22.66 12.07 -36.12
CA SER A 132 21.64 11.26 -35.48
C SER A 132 20.32 12.03 -35.36
N TYR A 133 19.25 11.50 -35.94
CA TYR A 133 17.93 12.12 -35.90
C TYR A 133 16.79 11.10 -36.06
N ASP A 134 15.60 11.45 -35.57
CA ASP A 134 14.36 10.76 -35.89
C ASP A 134 13.87 11.17 -37.25
N GLN A 135 13.85 10.23 -38.20
CA GLN A 135 13.50 10.50 -39.59
C GLN A 135 12.07 11.02 -39.76
N ALA A 136 11.11 10.45 -39.01
CA ALA A 136 9.72 10.88 -39.10
C ALA A 136 9.56 12.33 -38.62
N ARG A 137 10.15 12.66 -37.48
CA ARG A 137 10.13 14.01 -36.92
C ARG A 137 10.90 15.01 -37.77
N MET A 138 12.04 14.61 -38.33
CA MET A 138 12.80 15.44 -39.24
C MET A 138 12.00 15.78 -40.51
N ASN A 139 11.32 14.81 -41.10
CA ASN A 139 10.45 15.01 -42.26
C ASN A 139 9.29 15.98 -41.95
N GLU A 140 8.67 15.86 -40.79
CA GLU A 140 7.61 16.75 -40.29
C GLU A 140 8.15 18.21 -40.17
N ILE A 141 9.32 18.40 -39.54
CA ILE A 141 9.92 19.72 -39.36
C ILE A 141 10.24 20.36 -40.72
N LEU A 142 10.78 19.59 -41.64
CA LEU A 142 11.15 20.13 -42.96
C LEU A 142 9.93 20.42 -43.83
N SER A 143 8.92 19.56 -43.85
CA SER A 143 7.71 19.75 -44.66
C SER A 143 6.81 20.85 -44.08
N ASP A 144 6.47 20.76 -42.81
CA ASP A 144 5.40 21.56 -42.23
C ASP A 144 5.91 22.95 -41.77
N THR A 145 7.09 22.99 -41.16
CA THR A 145 7.63 24.23 -40.62
C THR A 145 8.48 24.98 -41.62
N ALA A 146 9.36 24.26 -42.31
CA ALA A 146 10.30 24.89 -43.27
C ALA A 146 9.78 24.95 -44.72
N GLN A 147 8.68 24.23 -45.01
CA GLN A 147 8.13 24.10 -46.38
C GLN A 147 9.18 23.63 -47.39
N ILE A 148 10.13 22.81 -46.98
CA ILE A 148 11.19 22.23 -47.80
C ILE A 148 10.86 20.77 -48.06
N ASN A 149 11.04 20.31 -49.28
CA ASN A 149 10.89 18.90 -49.61
C ASN A 149 11.88 18.07 -48.80
N PRO A 150 11.43 17.06 -48.01
CA PRO A 150 12.32 16.21 -47.22
C PRO A 150 13.42 15.52 -48.00
N LYS A 151 13.24 15.30 -49.32
CA LYS A 151 14.29 14.81 -50.21
C LYS A 151 15.52 15.75 -50.33
N PHE A 152 15.48 16.94 -49.74
CA PHE A 152 16.64 17.83 -49.63
C PHE A 152 17.78 17.17 -48.84
N ILE A 153 17.46 16.35 -47.82
CA ILE A 153 18.44 15.62 -47.03
C ILE A 153 19.25 14.65 -47.89
N GLU A 154 18.61 13.97 -48.85
CA GLU A 154 19.28 13.01 -49.76
C GLU A 154 20.44 13.65 -50.59
N LYS A 155 20.41 14.96 -50.74
CA LYS A 155 21.49 15.69 -51.48
C LYS A 155 22.72 15.95 -50.61
N ILE A 156 22.57 15.89 -49.29
CA ILE A 156 23.62 16.24 -48.33
C ILE A 156 24.14 14.99 -47.63
N VAL A 157 23.25 14.11 -47.23
CA VAL A 157 23.57 12.84 -46.56
C VAL A 157 23.93 11.81 -47.64
N GLN A 158 25.20 11.42 -47.69
CA GLN A 158 25.72 10.48 -48.68
C GLN A 158 25.35 9.03 -48.36
N GLN A 159 25.21 8.71 -47.07
CA GLN A 159 24.84 7.36 -46.61
C GLN A 159 23.88 7.45 -45.43
N GLU A 160 22.74 6.84 -45.58
CA GLU A 160 21.77 6.66 -44.50
C GLU A 160 21.89 5.26 -43.89
N ILE A 161 21.98 5.19 -42.56
CA ILE A 161 22.05 3.95 -41.80
C ILE A 161 20.84 3.87 -40.90
N HIS A 162 19.94 2.99 -41.24
CA HIS A 162 18.80 2.74 -40.39
C HIS A 162 19.19 1.88 -39.19
N ILE A 163 18.98 2.39 -37.97
CA ILE A 163 19.19 1.62 -36.74
C ILE A 163 17.97 0.73 -36.54
N PRO A 164 18.12 -0.60 -36.64
CA PRO A 164 16.99 -1.50 -36.48
C PRO A 164 16.42 -1.40 -35.06
N SER A 165 15.10 -1.48 -34.94
CA SER A 165 14.44 -1.62 -33.65
C SER A 165 14.90 -2.94 -32.99
N ILE A 166 15.12 -2.89 -31.69
CA ILE A 166 15.37 -4.12 -30.92
C ILE A 166 14.06 -4.91 -30.88
N ASP A 167 14.17 -6.21 -31.10
CA ASP A 167 13.03 -7.11 -31.01
C ASP A 167 12.35 -7.02 -29.64
N SER A 168 11.01 -6.97 -29.61
CA SER A 168 10.23 -6.80 -28.40
C SER A 168 10.47 -7.89 -27.35
N ASP A 169 10.62 -9.15 -27.80
CA ASP A 169 10.86 -10.29 -26.89
C ASP A 169 12.24 -10.20 -26.23
N ARG A 170 13.22 -9.74 -27.00
CA ARG A 170 14.57 -9.51 -26.48
C ARG A 170 14.63 -8.32 -25.52
N LEU A 171 13.91 -7.25 -25.79
CA LEU A 171 13.75 -6.12 -24.85
C LEU A 171 13.07 -6.60 -23.58
N GLY A 172 11.98 -7.35 -23.70
CA GLY A 172 11.26 -7.93 -22.59
C GLY A 172 12.17 -8.77 -21.69
N THR A 173 12.99 -9.64 -22.27
CA THR A 173 13.96 -10.45 -21.52
C THR A 173 14.99 -9.59 -20.78
N ILE A 174 15.52 -8.55 -21.43
CA ILE A 174 16.46 -7.62 -20.79
C ILE A 174 15.78 -6.88 -19.63
N PHE A 175 14.57 -6.38 -19.82
CA PHE A 175 13.85 -5.64 -18.79
C PHE A 175 13.48 -6.53 -17.60
N SER A 176 13.05 -7.78 -17.83
CA SER A 176 12.77 -8.73 -16.76
C SER A 176 13.99 -9.00 -15.90
N VAL A 177 15.13 -9.28 -16.51
CA VAL A 177 16.40 -9.52 -15.79
C VAL A 177 16.85 -8.27 -15.03
N CYS A 178 16.76 -7.08 -15.65
CA CYS A 178 17.12 -5.84 -14.98
C CYS A 178 16.20 -5.55 -13.79
N THR A 179 14.89 -5.71 -13.94
CA THR A 179 13.90 -5.51 -12.87
C THR A 179 14.12 -6.50 -11.72
N ALA A 180 14.30 -7.79 -12.02
CA ALA A 180 14.59 -8.79 -11.02
C ALA A 180 15.88 -8.48 -10.23
N ASN A 181 16.94 -8.04 -10.92
CA ASN A 181 18.20 -7.66 -10.26
C ASN A 181 18.03 -6.44 -9.33
N ILE A 182 17.19 -5.47 -9.72
CA ILE A 182 16.91 -4.30 -8.89
C ILE A 182 16.11 -4.74 -7.66
N ILE A 183 15.07 -5.53 -7.84
CA ILE A 183 14.26 -6.08 -6.75
C ILE A 183 15.16 -6.83 -5.76
N ASN A 184 15.96 -7.78 -6.22
CA ASN A 184 16.86 -8.56 -5.37
C ASN A 184 17.91 -7.71 -4.63
N LYS A 185 18.32 -6.57 -5.20
CA LYS A 185 19.29 -5.68 -4.57
C LYS A 185 18.73 -4.84 -3.42
N TYR A 186 17.46 -4.45 -3.53
CA TYR A 186 16.84 -3.50 -2.61
C TYR A 186 15.85 -4.13 -1.63
N ILE A 187 15.47 -5.40 -1.84
CA ILE A 187 14.50 -6.11 -1.01
C ILE A 187 15.25 -7.19 -0.24
N GLU A 188 15.44 -6.97 1.07
CA GLU A 188 16.15 -7.88 1.98
C GLU A 188 15.35 -9.13 2.35
N HIS A 189 14.09 -9.26 1.95
CA HIS A 189 13.21 -10.40 2.27
C HIS A 189 12.97 -11.26 1.04
N GLU A 190 12.84 -12.58 1.25
CA GLU A 190 12.39 -13.55 0.25
C GLU A 190 10.93 -13.24 -0.14
N ILE A 191 10.75 -12.33 -1.10
CA ILE A 191 9.42 -12.03 -1.65
C ILE A 191 9.17 -13.03 -2.77
N GLU A 192 8.00 -13.64 -2.77
CA GLU A 192 7.60 -14.54 -3.85
C GLU A 192 7.63 -13.81 -5.20
N ILE A 193 8.49 -14.27 -6.09
CA ILE A 193 8.67 -13.71 -7.45
C ILE A 193 7.35 -13.71 -8.23
N SER A 194 6.42 -14.59 -7.89
CA SER A 194 5.08 -14.69 -8.48
C SER A 194 4.31 -13.36 -8.48
N CYS A 195 4.43 -12.56 -7.41
CA CYS A 195 3.76 -11.25 -7.30
C CYS A 195 4.31 -10.19 -8.27
N TYR A 196 5.55 -10.35 -8.74
CA TYR A 196 6.17 -9.42 -9.70
C TYR A 196 5.95 -9.81 -11.15
N LEU A 197 5.56 -11.05 -11.44
CA LEU A 197 5.36 -11.53 -12.81
C LEU A 197 4.33 -10.70 -13.61
N PRO A 198 3.18 -10.29 -13.06
CA PRO A 198 2.24 -9.45 -13.79
C PRO A 198 2.84 -8.10 -14.20
N ILE A 199 3.65 -7.50 -13.33
CA ILE A 199 4.36 -6.24 -13.57
C ILE A 199 5.41 -6.41 -14.66
N ILE A 200 6.25 -7.43 -14.53
CA ILE A 200 7.29 -7.75 -15.50
C ILE A 200 6.66 -8.01 -16.88
N ASN A 201 5.59 -8.79 -16.94
CA ASN A 201 4.87 -9.08 -18.17
C ASN A 201 4.28 -7.82 -18.81
N HIS A 202 3.71 -6.92 -18.00
CA HIS A 202 3.19 -5.65 -18.50
C HIS A 202 4.31 -4.79 -19.11
N ILE A 203 5.42 -4.62 -18.39
CA ILE A 203 6.60 -3.87 -18.86
C ILE A 203 7.14 -4.48 -20.16
N CYS A 204 7.27 -5.81 -20.22
CA CYS A 204 7.78 -6.51 -21.41
C CYS A 204 6.91 -6.28 -22.65
N LYS A 205 5.59 -6.33 -22.48
CA LYS A 205 4.65 -6.19 -23.60
C LYS A 205 4.48 -4.75 -24.07
N ASN A 206 4.54 -3.77 -23.16
CA ASN A 206 4.14 -2.40 -23.45
C ASN A 206 5.30 -1.41 -23.57
N THR A 207 6.48 -1.73 -23.01
CA THR A 207 7.63 -0.85 -23.06
C THR A 207 8.42 -1.01 -24.35
N LYS A 208 8.40 0.00 -25.21
CA LYS A 208 8.96 -0.08 -26.57
C LYS A 208 10.44 0.32 -26.69
N ASN A 209 11.02 0.94 -25.66
CA ASN A 209 12.40 1.41 -25.72
C ASN A 209 13.05 1.51 -24.34
N VAL A 210 14.40 1.47 -24.33
CA VAL A 210 15.24 1.50 -23.12
C VAL A 210 15.08 2.79 -22.32
N ARG A 211 14.86 3.93 -22.99
CA ARG A 211 14.67 5.23 -22.32
C ARG A 211 13.38 5.24 -21.53
N HIS A 212 12.29 4.75 -22.11
CA HIS A 212 11.01 4.62 -21.42
C HIS A 212 11.14 3.69 -20.22
N TYR A 213 11.75 2.51 -20.40
CA TYR A 213 12.03 1.57 -19.32
C TYR A 213 12.81 2.22 -18.16
N LYS A 214 13.93 2.91 -18.45
CA LYS A 214 14.72 3.56 -17.41
C LYS A 214 13.92 4.62 -16.62
N ARG A 215 13.11 5.42 -17.33
CA ARG A 215 12.27 6.43 -16.68
C ARG A 215 11.20 5.80 -15.80
N LEU A 216 10.53 4.77 -16.30
CA LEU A 216 9.50 4.02 -15.58
C LEU A 216 10.08 3.41 -14.30
N ILE A 217 11.18 2.67 -14.42
CA ILE A 217 11.82 2.02 -13.27
C ILE A 217 12.36 3.04 -12.26
N ASN A 218 12.98 4.12 -12.72
CA ASN A 218 13.46 5.16 -11.81
C ASN A 218 12.29 5.84 -11.06
N SER A 219 11.18 6.14 -11.74
CA SER A 219 9.99 6.69 -11.11
C SER A 219 9.44 5.70 -10.08
N ALA A 220 9.12 4.49 -10.51
CA ALA A 220 8.50 3.47 -9.69
C ALA A 220 9.33 3.13 -8.44
N PHE A 221 10.63 2.89 -8.60
CA PHE A 221 11.48 2.55 -7.46
C PHE A 221 11.76 3.75 -6.55
N THR A 222 11.87 4.97 -7.08
CA THR A 222 12.07 6.15 -6.25
C THR A 222 10.85 6.37 -5.35
N SER A 223 9.65 6.34 -5.89
CA SER A 223 8.42 6.46 -5.11
C SER A 223 8.29 5.34 -4.07
N THR A 224 8.57 4.10 -4.47
CA THR A 224 8.47 2.93 -3.58
C THR A 224 9.44 3.02 -2.40
N PHE A 225 10.70 3.42 -2.63
CA PHE A 225 11.71 3.49 -1.57
C PHE A 225 11.70 4.79 -0.78
N CYS A 226 11.08 5.84 -1.28
CA CYS A 226 10.81 7.05 -0.49
C CYS A 226 9.60 6.88 0.44
N ASN A 227 8.88 5.78 0.33
CA ASN A 227 7.77 5.47 1.23
C ASN A 227 8.32 4.96 2.56
N GLU A 228 7.99 5.66 3.65
CA GLU A 228 8.40 5.28 5.01
C GLU A 228 7.66 4.03 5.52
N TYR A 229 6.68 3.55 4.76
CA TYR A 229 5.85 2.40 5.11
C TYR A 229 6.28 1.16 4.34
N ASP A 230 6.44 0.04 5.03
CA ASP A 230 6.63 -1.28 4.39
C ASP A 230 5.29 -1.76 3.77
N LEU A 231 4.72 -0.98 2.85
CA LEU A 231 3.58 -1.39 2.05
C LEU A 231 3.99 -2.47 1.06
N ASP A 232 3.00 -3.12 0.46
CA ASP A 232 3.23 -4.15 -0.55
C ASP A 232 3.94 -3.56 -1.79
N ILE A 233 5.21 -3.88 -1.94
CA ILE A 233 6.05 -3.34 -3.02
C ILE A 233 5.51 -3.64 -4.42
N PRO A 234 5.03 -4.87 -4.73
CA PRO A 234 4.39 -5.13 -6.01
C PRO A 234 3.23 -4.20 -6.31
N THR A 235 2.39 -3.92 -5.31
CA THR A 235 1.25 -3.01 -5.45
C THR A 235 1.71 -1.57 -5.72
N LEU A 236 2.71 -1.08 -5.00
CA LEU A 236 3.29 0.26 -5.24
C LEU A 236 3.88 0.37 -6.64
N LEU A 237 4.64 -0.62 -7.08
CA LEU A 237 5.20 -0.67 -8.43
C LEU A 237 4.09 -0.68 -9.50
N MET A 238 3.02 -1.43 -9.29
CA MET A 238 1.86 -1.46 -10.18
C MET A 238 1.22 -0.08 -10.31
N LEU A 239 0.98 0.60 -9.18
CA LEU A 239 0.40 1.94 -9.17
C LEU A 239 1.29 2.98 -9.84
N GLU A 240 2.60 2.94 -9.59
CA GLU A 240 3.54 3.86 -10.22
C GLU A 240 3.66 3.64 -11.74
N ILE A 241 3.54 2.40 -12.20
CA ILE A 241 3.48 2.09 -13.63
C ILE A 241 2.22 2.71 -14.24
N ILE A 242 1.07 2.55 -13.59
CA ILE A 242 -0.19 3.15 -14.05
C ILE A 242 -0.09 4.68 -14.05
N HIS A 243 0.42 5.27 -12.97
CA HIS A 243 0.62 6.72 -12.86
C HIS A 243 1.54 7.27 -13.96
N PHE A 244 2.60 6.53 -14.31
CA PHE A 244 3.56 6.94 -15.32
C PHE A 244 3.05 6.75 -16.76
N GLU A 245 2.39 5.63 -17.07
CA GLU A 245 1.97 5.27 -18.43
C GLU A 245 0.55 5.74 -18.77
N ALA A 246 -0.35 5.77 -17.78
CA ALA A 246 -1.76 6.12 -17.92
C ALA A 246 -2.25 6.94 -16.72
N PRO A 247 -1.82 8.22 -16.55
CA PRO A 247 -2.20 9.05 -15.41
C PRO A 247 -3.72 9.16 -15.21
N LYS A 248 -4.47 9.19 -16.31
CA LYS A 248 -5.94 9.23 -16.28
C LYS A 248 -6.53 7.96 -15.67
N LEU A 249 -5.96 6.78 -15.94
CA LEU A 249 -6.38 5.53 -15.30
C LEU A 249 -6.12 5.56 -13.79
N TYR A 250 -4.97 6.14 -13.38
CA TYR A 250 -4.66 6.31 -11.96
C TYR A 250 -5.71 7.16 -11.24
N GLU A 251 -6.11 8.29 -11.83
CA GLU A 251 -7.19 9.15 -11.33
C GLU A 251 -8.54 8.40 -11.27
N VAL A 252 -8.90 7.66 -12.32
CA VAL A 252 -10.13 6.86 -12.37
C VAL A 252 -10.17 5.82 -11.25
N ILE A 253 -9.06 5.13 -10.97
CA ILE A 253 -8.99 4.17 -9.85
C ILE A 253 -9.22 4.88 -8.52
N GLN A 254 -8.58 6.03 -8.30
CA GLN A 254 -8.70 6.79 -7.06
C GLN A 254 -10.11 7.35 -6.83
N GLU A 255 -10.74 7.90 -7.87
CA GLU A 255 -12.07 8.55 -7.79
C GLU A 255 -13.22 7.54 -7.68
N ASN A 256 -13.07 6.35 -8.25
CA ASN A 256 -14.12 5.32 -8.27
C ASN A 256 -13.79 4.14 -7.35
N ARG A 257 -13.29 4.46 -6.16
CA ARG A 257 -12.81 3.49 -5.17
C ARG A 257 -13.80 2.34 -4.89
N GLU A 258 -15.10 2.59 -4.96
CA GLU A 258 -16.16 1.61 -4.70
C GLU A 258 -16.12 0.39 -5.63
N TYR A 259 -15.58 0.53 -6.85
CA TYR A 259 -15.39 -0.58 -7.79
C TYR A 259 -14.08 -1.35 -7.56
N PHE A 260 -13.13 -0.76 -6.86
CA PHE A 260 -11.82 -1.36 -6.60
C PHE A 260 -11.67 -1.90 -5.19
N ILE A 261 -12.44 -1.40 -4.22
CA ILE A 261 -12.44 -1.88 -2.85
C ILE A 261 -13.35 -3.10 -2.71
N SER A 262 -12.78 -4.18 -2.20
CA SER A 262 -13.53 -5.30 -1.64
C SER A 262 -13.74 -5.02 -0.16
N SER A 263 -14.99 -5.11 0.33
CA SER A 263 -15.17 -5.16 1.78
C SER A 263 -14.33 -6.31 2.33
N ASP A 264 -13.75 -6.15 3.52
CA ASP A 264 -12.90 -7.14 4.21
C ASP A 264 -13.61 -8.47 4.51
N VAL A 265 -14.39 -8.96 3.59
CA VAL A 265 -15.21 -10.18 3.63
C VAL A 265 -14.36 -11.45 3.52
N MET A 266 -13.06 -11.34 3.58
CA MET A 266 -12.24 -12.47 4.02
C MET A 266 -12.42 -12.74 5.53
N CYS A 267 -13.04 -11.85 6.30
CA CYS A 267 -13.48 -12.04 7.68
C CYS A 267 -14.99 -12.28 7.76
N ASP A 268 -15.39 -13.46 7.63
CA ASP A 268 -16.43 -14.31 8.20
C ASP A 268 -17.86 -13.84 8.53
N VAL A 269 -18.28 -12.59 8.45
CA VAL A 269 -19.59 -12.21 9.01
C VAL A 269 -20.60 -11.65 8.01
N ASN A 270 -20.24 -11.32 6.78
CA ASN A 270 -21.17 -10.61 5.89
C ASN A 270 -21.40 -11.21 4.49
N LEU A 271 -21.22 -12.52 4.32
CA LEU A 271 -21.59 -13.19 3.06
C LEU A 271 -23.06 -12.92 2.66
N TYR A 272 -23.95 -12.76 3.64
CA TYR A 272 -25.38 -12.56 3.42
C TYR A 272 -25.78 -11.14 3.00
N LEU A 273 -25.10 -10.11 3.54
CA LEU A 273 -25.31 -8.72 3.12
C LEU A 273 -24.63 -8.41 1.78
N PHE A 274 -23.55 -9.13 1.48
CA PHE A 274 -22.84 -9.05 0.21
C PHE A 274 -23.63 -9.67 -0.94
N GLN A 275 -24.35 -10.78 -0.72
CA GLN A 275 -25.20 -11.39 -1.74
C GLN A 275 -26.33 -10.45 -2.21
N ARG A 276 -26.92 -9.63 -1.35
CA ARG A 276 -27.99 -8.68 -1.72
C ARG A 276 -27.48 -7.42 -2.42
N ARG A 277 -26.25 -6.97 -2.17
CA ARG A 277 -25.56 -5.92 -2.94
C ARG A 277 -24.97 -6.46 -4.25
N SER A 278 -24.69 -7.75 -4.33
CA SER A 278 -23.92 -8.36 -5.40
C SER A 278 -24.60 -8.25 -6.79
N ASP A 279 -25.92 -8.40 -6.88
CA ASP A 279 -26.56 -8.49 -8.19
C ASP A 279 -26.58 -7.13 -8.90
N LYS A 280 -26.96 -6.06 -8.21
CA LYS A 280 -26.94 -4.69 -8.77
C LYS A 280 -25.52 -4.20 -9.02
N PHE A 281 -24.61 -4.49 -8.11
CA PHE A 281 -23.19 -4.13 -8.24
C PHE A 281 -22.48 -4.93 -9.33
N ASN A 282 -22.92 -6.17 -9.62
CA ASN A 282 -22.38 -6.98 -10.70
C ASN A 282 -22.72 -6.40 -12.09
N GLU A 283 -23.93 -5.88 -12.30
CA GLU A 283 -24.32 -5.26 -13.57
C GLU A 283 -23.67 -3.88 -13.77
N GLU A 284 -23.71 -3.02 -12.76
CA GLU A 284 -23.08 -1.69 -12.78
C GLU A 284 -21.54 -1.80 -12.87
N GLY A 285 -20.94 -2.69 -12.09
CA GLY A 285 -19.51 -2.94 -12.11
C GLY A 285 -19.04 -3.54 -13.44
N LYS A 286 -19.85 -4.40 -14.07
CA LYS A 286 -19.55 -4.92 -15.40
C LYS A 286 -19.53 -3.81 -16.44
N ALA A 287 -20.54 -2.95 -16.45
CA ALA A 287 -20.62 -1.82 -17.38
C ALA A 287 -19.43 -0.87 -17.19
N PHE A 288 -19.09 -0.56 -15.94
CA PHE A 288 -17.93 0.27 -15.60
C PHE A 288 -16.62 -0.34 -16.12
N PHE A 289 -16.39 -1.63 -15.90
CA PHE A 289 -15.15 -2.29 -16.36
C PHE A 289 -15.15 -2.52 -17.88
N ASP A 290 -16.29 -2.68 -18.53
CA ASP A 290 -16.37 -2.74 -20.00
C ASP A 290 -15.89 -1.40 -20.58
N GLU A 291 -16.38 -0.26 -20.08
CA GLU A 291 -15.96 1.08 -20.51
C GLU A 291 -14.48 1.35 -20.17
N LEU A 292 -14.05 1.00 -18.96
CA LEU A 292 -12.67 1.18 -18.52
C LEU A 292 -11.68 0.44 -19.42
N PHE A 293 -11.99 -0.80 -19.81
CA PHE A 293 -11.08 -1.62 -20.61
C PHE A 293 -11.26 -1.43 -22.12
N ASP A 294 -12.27 -0.71 -22.57
CA ASP A 294 -12.28 -0.17 -23.93
C ASP A 294 -11.22 0.92 -24.11
N GLU A 295 -11.03 1.80 -23.10
CA GLU A 295 -10.01 2.84 -23.12
C GLU A 295 -8.61 2.31 -22.71
N PHE A 296 -8.53 1.46 -21.67
CA PHE A 296 -7.26 1.01 -21.06
C PHE A 296 -7.03 -0.50 -21.18
N SER A 297 -7.26 -1.08 -22.36
CA SER A 297 -7.17 -2.53 -22.59
C SER A 297 -5.83 -3.16 -22.19
N THR A 298 -4.72 -2.43 -22.34
CA THR A 298 -3.37 -2.89 -22.02
C THR A 298 -3.14 -3.15 -20.53
N PHE A 299 -3.91 -2.49 -19.66
CA PHE A 299 -3.81 -2.62 -18.20
C PHE A 299 -4.74 -3.68 -17.61
N LYS A 300 -5.67 -4.22 -18.39
CA LYS A 300 -6.63 -5.22 -17.91
C LYS A 300 -5.97 -6.43 -17.24
N GLU A 301 -4.94 -6.99 -17.88
CA GLU A 301 -4.23 -8.14 -17.37
C GLU A 301 -3.43 -7.79 -16.09
N LEU A 302 -2.82 -6.62 -16.02
CA LEU A 302 -2.13 -6.13 -14.84
C LEU A 302 -3.10 -5.96 -13.66
N LEU A 303 -4.16 -5.18 -13.83
CA LEU A 303 -5.11 -4.87 -12.77
C LEU A 303 -5.84 -6.09 -12.22
N CYS A 304 -6.15 -7.09 -13.04
CA CYS A 304 -6.84 -8.29 -12.54
C CYS A 304 -6.00 -9.13 -11.58
N ASN A 305 -4.68 -8.93 -11.51
CA ASN A 305 -3.82 -9.59 -10.54
C ASN A 305 -3.79 -8.89 -9.17
N PHE A 306 -4.29 -7.66 -9.06
CA PHE A 306 -4.26 -6.89 -7.82
C PHE A 306 -5.66 -6.61 -7.27
N PHE A 307 -6.70 -6.62 -8.11
CA PHE A 307 -8.06 -6.28 -7.72
C PHE A 307 -9.03 -7.46 -7.90
N PRO A 308 -9.62 -7.98 -6.80
CA PRO A 308 -10.52 -9.14 -6.85
C PRO A 308 -11.75 -8.94 -7.73
N PHE A 309 -12.31 -7.73 -7.80
CA PHE A 309 -13.46 -7.45 -8.66
C PHE A 309 -13.12 -7.54 -10.15
N ILE A 310 -11.94 -7.06 -10.55
CA ILE A 310 -11.47 -7.16 -11.93
C ILE A 310 -11.16 -8.61 -12.28
N TYR A 311 -10.60 -9.38 -11.35
CA TYR A 311 -10.41 -10.81 -11.52
C TYR A 311 -11.75 -11.55 -11.73
N ARG A 312 -12.76 -11.23 -10.93
CA ARG A 312 -14.13 -11.75 -11.11
C ARG A 312 -14.74 -11.35 -12.44
N TYR A 313 -14.59 -10.11 -12.86
CA TYR A 313 -15.03 -9.63 -14.16
C TYR A 313 -14.43 -10.46 -15.30
N LYS A 314 -13.12 -10.75 -15.26
CA LYS A 314 -12.41 -11.61 -16.21
C LYS A 314 -12.96 -13.05 -16.19
N SER A 315 -13.32 -13.57 -15.03
CA SER A 315 -13.80 -14.94 -14.80
C SER A 315 -15.33 -15.10 -15.01
N GLY A 316 -16.03 -14.08 -15.54
CA GLY A 316 -17.48 -14.11 -15.76
C GLY A 316 -18.30 -14.00 -14.47
N PHE A 317 -17.81 -13.29 -13.45
CA PHE A 317 -18.46 -13.09 -12.14
C PHE A 317 -18.76 -14.36 -11.33
N ASN A 318 -18.06 -15.45 -11.59
CA ASN A 318 -18.17 -16.64 -10.75
C ASN A 318 -17.64 -16.32 -9.34
N LEU A 319 -18.31 -16.89 -8.32
CA LEU A 319 -17.86 -16.75 -6.92
C LEU A 319 -16.43 -17.29 -6.78
N ILE A 320 -15.54 -16.45 -6.26
CA ILE A 320 -14.20 -16.88 -5.90
C ILE A 320 -14.33 -17.53 -4.51
N GLU A 321 -14.13 -18.84 -4.45
CA GLU A 321 -14.04 -19.54 -3.18
C GLU A 321 -12.71 -19.16 -2.50
N LYS A 322 -12.74 -19.00 -1.16
CA LYS A 322 -11.59 -18.53 -0.33
C LYS A 322 -10.30 -19.35 -0.52
N TYR A 323 -10.41 -20.54 -1.06
CA TYR A 323 -9.31 -21.50 -1.24
C TYR A 323 -9.04 -21.86 -2.71
N ASP A 324 -9.54 -21.04 -3.64
CA ASP A 324 -9.22 -21.27 -5.05
C ASP A 324 -7.73 -21.00 -5.29
N SER A 325 -6.99 -22.04 -5.64
CA SER A 325 -5.55 -21.97 -5.98
C SER A 325 -5.28 -21.12 -7.23
N SER A 326 -6.33 -20.76 -7.98
CA SER A 326 -6.23 -19.89 -9.16
C SER A 326 -6.21 -18.40 -8.82
N ILE A 327 -6.48 -18.01 -7.55
CA ILE A 327 -6.42 -16.60 -7.14
C ILE A 327 -4.97 -16.13 -7.20
N PRO A 328 -4.69 -15.01 -7.90
CA PRO A 328 -3.35 -14.44 -7.96
C PRO A 328 -2.75 -14.16 -6.57
N ASP A 329 -1.46 -14.46 -6.41
CA ASP A 329 -0.78 -14.26 -5.13
C ASP A 329 -0.76 -12.79 -4.68
N CYS A 330 -0.73 -11.85 -5.61
CA CYS A 330 -0.82 -10.41 -5.31
C CYS A 330 -2.15 -10.01 -4.61
N ILE A 331 -3.22 -10.78 -4.84
CA ILE A 331 -4.51 -10.58 -4.14
C ILE A 331 -4.42 -11.10 -2.69
N LYS A 332 -3.48 -11.98 -2.37
CA LYS A 332 -3.27 -12.55 -1.03
C LYS A 332 -2.31 -11.72 -0.17
N SER A 333 -1.93 -10.53 -0.62
CA SER A 333 -1.03 -9.61 0.10
C SER A 333 -1.54 -9.31 1.51
N ASP A 334 -0.61 -9.14 2.45
CA ASP A 334 -0.91 -8.70 3.82
C ASP A 334 -1.44 -7.26 3.88
N PHE A 335 -1.13 -6.45 2.86
CA PHE A 335 -1.58 -5.07 2.70
C PHE A 335 -2.36 -4.88 1.39
N PRO A 336 -3.51 -5.53 1.23
CA PRO A 336 -4.19 -5.54 -0.05
C PRO A 336 -4.74 -4.16 -0.40
N ILE A 337 -4.37 -3.64 -1.57
CA ILE A 337 -4.84 -2.34 -2.06
C ILE A 337 -6.37 -2.27 -2.15
N TYR A 338 -7.03 -3.40 -2.37
CA TYR A 338 -8.48 -3.46 -2.44
C TYR A 338 -9.19 -3.41 -1.06
N SER A 339 -8.45 -3.40 0.04
CA SER A 339 -9.05 -3.18 1.36
C SER A 339 -9.35 -1.71 1.58
N ILE A 340 -10.53 -1.42 2.17
CA ILE A 340 -10.93 -0.07 2.54
C ILE A 340 -9.91 0.62 3.47
N LYS A 341 -9.16 -0.15 4.23
CA LYS A 341 -8.15 0.34 5.18
C LYS A 341 -6.88 0.80 4.49
N TYR A 342 -6.46 0.09 3.44
CA TYR A 342 -5.17 0.30 2.79
C TYR A 342 -5.27 1.14 1.52
N PHE A 343 -6.44 1.18 0.86
CA PHE A 343 -6.62 1.86 -0.41
C PHE A 343 -6.14 3.31 -0.37
N ASP A 344 -6.65 4.09 0.58
CA ASP A 344 -6.31 5.51 0.69
C ASP A 344 -4.82 5.76 1.00
N ILE A 345 -4.15 4.81 1.66
CA ILE A 345 -2.71 4.90 1.97
C ILE A 345 -1.87 4.80 0.70
N TYR A 346 -2.24 3.90 -0.22
CA TYR A 346 -1.54 3.74 -1.49
C TYR A 346 -1.62 4.99 -2.39
N PHE A 347 -2.69 5.77 -2.26
CA PHE A 347 -2.90 7.00 -3.05
C PHE A 347 -2.51 8.28 -2.31
N SER A 348 -2.41 8.25 -0.98
CA SER A 348 -1.97 9.40 -0.19
C SER A 348 -0.49 9.28 0.14
N LEU A 349 0.32 10.18 -0.37
CA LEU A 349 1.70 10.36 0.07
C LEU A 349 1.80 10.99 1.47
N SER A 350 0.66 11.20 2.15
CA SER A 350 0.59 11.82 3.47
C SER A 350 0.52 10.76 4.58
N THR A 351 1.24 11.01 5.65
CA THR A 351 1.19 10.25 6.91
C THR A 351 -0.19 10.43 7.55
N ASN A 352 -1.09 9.48 7.41
CA ASN A 352 -2.28 9.40 8.24
C ASN A 352 -1.98 8.57 9.50
N ASP A 353 -2.83 8.69 10.52
CA ASP A 353 -2.64 7.99 11.80
C ASP A 353 -2.61 6.46 11.62
N PHE A 354 -3.33 5.94 10.63
CA PHE A 354 -3.35 4.53 10.31
C PHE A 354 -2.00 4.02 9.75
N ALA A 355 -1.39 4.76 8.83
CA ALA A 355 -0.07 4.42 8.30
C ALA A 355 1.00 4.44 9.40
N LYS A 356 0.89 5.39 10.33
CA LYS A 356 1.76 5.44 11.52
C LYS A 356 1.58 4.20 12.41
N ASN A 357 0.34 3.74 12.60
CA ASN A 357 0.05 2.50 13.35
C ASN A 357 0.71 1.28 12.72
N ILE A 358 0.66 1.16 11.39
CA ILE A 358 1.32 0.06 10.68
C ILE A 358 2.83 0.10 10.90
N SER A 359 3.46 1.25 10.71
CA SER A 359 4.91 1.42 10.93
C SER A 359 5.32 1.06 12.36
N GLU A 360 4.57 1.50 13.36
CA GLU A 360 4.83 1.15 14.76
C GLU A 360 4.65 -0.35 15.03
N MET A 361 3.68 -1.00 14.38
CA MET A 361 3.48 -2.45 14.50
C MET A 361 4.59 -3.25 13.80
N GLN A 362 5.07 -2.81 12.65
CA GLN A 362 6.23 -3.43 12.00
C GLN A 362 7.48 -3.33 12.88
N MET A 363 7.72 -2.16 13.48
CA MET A 363 8.80 -2.00 14.48
C MET A 363 8.59 -2.94 15.67
N LEU A 364 7.35 -3.07 16.16
CA LEU A 364 7.03 -4.00 17.24
C LEU A 364 7.32 -5.45 16.84
N MET A 365 6.94 -5.87 15.63
CA MET A 365 7.21 -7.22 15.14
C MET A 365 8.71 -7.51 15.02
N LYS A 366 9.51 -6.55 14.53
CA LYS A 366 10.99 -6.65 14.52
C LYS A 366 11.55 -6.77 15.94
N GLU A 367 11.05 -5.99 16.89
CA GLU A 367 11.46 -6.05 18.29
C GLU A 367 11.09 -7.38 18.96
N ILE A 368 9.88 -7.87 18.74
CA ILE A 368 9.38 -9.15 19.27
C ILE A 368 10.26 -10.32 18.79
N ASN A 369 10.66 -10.32 17.53
CA ASN A 369 11.48 -11.38 16.97
C ASN A 369 12.97 -11.30 17.37
N SER A 370 13.47 -10.13 17.80
CA SER A 370 14.88 -9.91 18.09
C SER A 370 15.24 -9.89 19.58
N LYS A 371 14.30 -9.54 20.46
CA LYS A 371 14.54 -9.34 21.90
C LYS A 371 14.24 -10.58 22.72
N LYS A 372 15.03 -10.82 23.80
CA LYS A 372 14.75 -11.90 24.76
C LYS A 372 13.51 -11.61 25.63
N SER A 373 13.23 -10.36 25.95
CA SER A 373 12.05 -9.92 26.70
C SER A 373 11.30 -8.88 25.88
N ILE A 374 10.03 -9.14 25.64
CA ILE A 374 9.16 -8.31 24.77
C ILE A 374 8.10 -7.53 25.56
N LYS A 375 8.05 -7.70 26.90
CA LYS A 375 6.97 -7.17 27.75
C LYS A 375 6.79 -5.66 27.60
N ASP A 376 7.86 -4.87 27.77
CA ASP A 376 7.76 -3.40 27.71
C ASP A 376 7.36 -2.92 26.31
N SER A 377 7.89 -3.55 25.26
CA SER A 377 7.57 -3.21 23.88
C SER A 377 6.08 -3.48 23.58
N VAL A 378 5.55 -4.63 23.98
CA VAL A 378 4.16 -5.02 23.76
C VAL A 378 3.21 -4.14 24.59
N VAL A 379 3.50 -3.94 25.89
CA VAL A 379 2.64 -3.13 26.76
C VAL A 379 2.55 -1.68 26.25
N ASN A 380 3.66 -1.06 25.88
CA ASN A 380 3.66 0.33 25.46
C ASN A 380 3.11 0.55 24.04
N LYS A 381 3.30 -0.41 23.12
CA LYS A 381 2.93 -0.24 21.71
C LYS A 381 1.64 -0.97 21.31
N LEU A 382 1.09 -1.85 22.16
CA LEU A 382 -0.12 -2.61 21.84
C LEU A 382 -1.22 -2.45 22.87
N ILE A 383 -0.87 -2.31 24.17
CA ILE A 383 -1.84 -2.30 25.27
C ILE A 383 -2.16 -0.87 25.73
N ASN A 384 -1.13 -0.09 26.09
CA ASN A 384 -1.30 1.26 26.67
C ASN A 384 -1.42 2.34 25.60
N ILE A 385 -2.36 2.19 24.71
CA ILE A 385 -2.68 3.12 23.61
C ILE A 385 -4.18 3.36 23.58
N ASP A 386 -4.65 4.34 22.80
CA ASP A 386 -6.07 4.60 22.66
C ASP A 386 -6.83 3.45 21.98
N SER A 387 -8.14 3.38 22.21
CA SER A 387 -9.01 2.26 21.83
C SER A 387 -9.04 1.98 20.31
N ASP A 388 -9.04 3.04 19.49
CA ASP A 388 -9.11 2.89 18.03
C ASP A 388 -7.82 2.28 17.50
N ASN A 389 -6.67 2.82 17.93
CA ASN A 389 -5.36 2.29 17.58
C ASN A 389 -5.13 0.88 18.13
N GLN A 390 -5.62 0.59 19.35
CA GLN A 390 -5.49 -0.72 19.97
C GLN A 390 -6.16 -1.81 19.13
N ARG A 391 -7.37 -1.56 18.63
CA ARG A 391 -8.10 -2.49 17.76
C ARG A 391 -7.33 -2.78 16.47
N GLU A 392 -6.86 -1.73 15.79
CA GLU A 392 -6.11 -1.87 14.53
C GLU A 392 -4.81 -2.65 14.72
N ARG A 393 -4.10 -2.39 15.83
CA ARG A 393 -2.83 -3.07 16.13
C ARG A 393 -3.03 -4.54 16.51
N PHE A 394 -4.09 -4.89 17.21
CA PHE A 394 -4.44 -6.30 17.43
C PHE A 394 -4.82 -6.99 16.12
N GLU A 395 -5.48 -6.30 15.21
CA GLU A 395 -5.79 -6.85 13.89
C GLU A 395 -4.53 -7.11 13.06
N TYR A 396 -3.60 -6.18 13.07
CA TYR A 396 -2.30 -6.37 12.44
C TYR A 396 -1.53 -7.56 13.03
N LEU A 397 -1.49 -7.68 14.36
CA LEU A 397 -0.86 -8.81 15.03
C LEU A 397 -1.51 -10.14 14.65
N ASP A 398 -2.84 -10.18 14.54
CA ASP A 398 -3.60 -11.38 14.14
C ASP A 398 -3.20 -11.90 12.76
N MET A 399 -2.96 -11.00 11.81
CA MET A 399 -2.52 -11.35 10.45
C MET A 399 -1.09 -11.96 10.43
N HIS A 400 -0.23 -11.57 11.37
CA HIS A 400 1.18 -11.96 11.39
C HIS A 400 1.54 -13.05 12.41
N ILE A 401 0.55 -13.68 13.04
CA ILE A 401 0.77 -14.72 14.06
C ILE A 401 1.64 -15.87 13.53
N ASP A 402 1.49 -16.24 12.28
CA ASP A 402 2.18 -17.39 11.70
C ASP A 402 3.70 -17.21 11.66
N SER A 403 4.19 -15.99 11.59
CA SER A 403 5.62 -15.67 11.63
C SER A 403 6.26 -15.77 13.01
N LEU A 404 5.48 -15.90 14.09
CA LEU A 404 5.97 -15.91 15.46
C LEU A 404 6.47 -17.28 15.90
N SER A 405 7.60 -17.32 16.62
CA SER A 405 8.13 -18.54 17.23
C SER A 405 7.34 -18.96 18.47
N GLY A 406 7.44 -20.24 18.87
CA GLY A 406 6.79 -20.75 20.10
C GLY A 406 7.23 -20.00 21.37
N SER A 407 8.50 -19.60 21.47
CA SER A 407 9.02 -18.83 22.63
C SER A 407 8.37 -17.44 22.71
N VAL A 408 8.21 -16.76 21.58
CA VAL A 408 7.52 -15.46 21.49
C VAL A 408 6.03 -15.64 21.78
N SER A 409 5.41 -16.69 21.23
CA SER A 409 4.00 -17.02 21.47
C SER A 409 3.69 -17.19 22.95
N PHE A 410 4.55 -17.90 23.68
CA PHE A 410 4.41 -18.07 25.12
C PHE A 410 4.47 -16.76 25.90
N GLN A 411 5.43 -15.87 25.57
CA GLN A 411 5.53 -14.55 26.20
C GLN A 411 4.31 -13.68 25.89
N LEU A 412 3.86 -13.65 24.65
CA LEU A 412 2.70 -12.85 24.22
C LEU A 412 1.42 -13.28 24.94
N ILE A 413 1.16 -14.59 25.08
CA ILE A 413 0.00 -15.10 25.80
C ILE A 413 -0.01 -14.58 27.24
N ASN A 414 1.11 -14.67 27.94
CA ASN A 414 1.20 -14.18 29.31
C ASN A 414 1.02 -12.66 29.40
N ILE A 415 1.64 -11.88 28.48
CA ILE A 415 1.51 -10.42 28.47
C ILE A 415 0.06 -9.99 28.19
N ILE A 416 -0.58 -10.61 27.19
CA ILE A 416 -1.98 -10.32 26.87
C ILE A 416 -2.88 -10.70 28.06
N TRP A 417 -2.66 -11.86 28.66
CA TRP A 417 -3.41 -12.31 29.82
C TRP A 417 -3.27 -11.37 31.01
N ASP A 418 -2.03 -10.95 31.34
CA ASP A 418 -1.76 -10.02 32.44
C ASP A 418 -2.55 -8.72 32.29
N ASN A 419 -2.72 -8.26 31.05
CA ASN A 419 -3.30 -6.95 30.71
C ASN A 419 -4.71 -7.03 30.10
N ILE A 420 -5.35 -8.19 30.05
CA ILE A 420 -6.63 -8.41 29.35
C ILE A 420 -7.75 -7.46 29.80
N LEU A 421 -7.75 -7.06 31.06
CA LEU A 421 -8.71 -6.10 31.63
C LEU A 421 -8.47 -4.64 31.18
N SER A 422 -7.28 -4.32 30.66
CA SER A 422 -6.92 -3.00 30.16
C SER A 422 -7.11 -2.88 28.64
N ILE A 423 -7.46 -3.97 27.98
CA ILE A 423 -7.73 -3.98 26.54
C ILE A 423 -9.17 -3.53 26.31
N ASP A 424 -9.38 -2.66 25.31
CA ASP A 424 -10.68 -2.09 24.99
C ASP A 424 -11.73 -3.16 24.67
N ASP A 425 -12.86 -3.06 25.36
CA ASP A 425 -14.01 -3.97 25.23
C ASP A 425 -15.24 -3.27 24.60
N SER A 426 -15.09 -2.08 24.02
CA SER A 426 -16.16 -1.31 23.38
C SER A 426 -16.89 -2.14 22.35
N ASN A 427 -18.23 -2.21 22.47
CA ASN A 427 -19.04 -2.98 21.54
C ASN A 427 -19.11 -2.29 20.18
N LEU A 428 -18.70 -3.01 19.15
CA LEU A 428 -18.81 -2.62 17.77
C LEU A 428 -19.88 -3.45 17.08
N PHE A 429 -20.79 -2.78 16.37
CA PHE A 429 -21.77 -3.49 15.55
C PHE A 429 -21.06 -4.36 14.52
N PHE A 430 -21.24 -5.69 14.63
CA PHE A 430 -20.74 -6.70 13.68
C PHE A 430 -19.21 -6.88 13.58
N MET A 431 -18.39 -6.29 14.45
CA MET A 431 -16.95 -6.48 14.48
C MET A 431 -16.47 -6.96 15.85
N LEU A 432 -15.37 -7.70 15.88
CA LEU A 432 -14.69 -8.04 17.12
C LEU A 432 -14.02 -6.78 17.69
N ASN A 433 -14.24 -6.50 18.97
CA ASN A 433 -13.47 -5.49 19.69
C ASN A 433 -12.03 -5.95 19.96
N ALA A 434 -11.17 -5.06 20.44
CA ALA A 434 -9.76 -5.37 20.68
C ALA A 434 -9.58 -6.54 21.67
N GLN A 435 -10.38 -6.59 22.73
CA GLN A 435 -10.32 -7.65 23.74
C GLN A 435 -10.74 -9.02 23.18
N GLN A 436 -11.81 -9.08 22.39
CA GLN A 436 -12.23 -10.30 21.70
C GLN A 436 -11.17 -10.79 20.71
N ARG A 437 -10.56 -9.87 19.97
CA ARG A 437 -9.48 -10.19 19.03
C ARG A 437 -8.23 -10.69 19.76
N ALA A 438 -7.89 -10.10 20.90
CA ALA A 438 -6.81 -10.59 21.76
C ALA A 438 -7.02 -12.05 22.18
N LEU A 439 -8.26 -12.46 22.49
CA LEU A 439 -8.58 -13.87 22.82
C LEU A 439 -8.46 -14.80 21.59
N VAL A 440 -8.84 -14.34 20.40
CA VAL A 440 -8.62 -15.09 19.14
C VAL A 440 -7.12 -15.29 18.90
N ILE A 441 -6.33 -14.25 19.08
CA ILE A 441 -4.87 -14.29 18.95
C ILE A 441 -4.29 -15.30 19.97
N MET A 442 -4.70 -15.22 21.23
CA MET A 442 -4.27 -16.19 22.24
C MET A 442 -4.60 -17.63 21.84
N ALA A 443 -5.80 -17.89 21.30
CA ALA A 443 -6.17 -19.23 20.85
C ALA A 443 -5.28 -19.73 19.70
N LYS A 444 -4.94 -18.86 18.74
CA LYS A 444 -4.01 -19.18 17.64
C LYS A 444 -2.57 -19.40 18.14
N LEU A 445 -2.11 -18.60 19.10
CA LEU A 445 -0.78 -18.75 19.71
C LEU A 445 -0.67 -20.03 20.54
N ILE A 446 -1.71 -20.42 21.28
CA ILE A 446 -1.80 -21.67 22.04
C ILE A 446 -1.55 -22.89 21.14
N LYS A 447 -2.05 -22.87 19.91
CA LYS A 447 -1.82 -23.94 18.92
C LYS A 447 -0.34 -24.19 18.61
N LYS A 448 0.53 -23.19 18.80
CA LYS A 448 1.97 -23.25 18.49
C LYS A 448 2.82 -23.78 19.68
N LEU A 449 2.21 -24.00 20.83
CA LEU A 449 2.93 -24.37 22.04
C LEU A 449 2.92 -25.87 22.30
N GLU A 450 3.97 -26.36 22.93
CA GLU A 450 4.08 -27.71 23.46
C GLU A 450 3.30 -27.84 24.78
N MET A 451 2.91 -29.06 25.17
CA MET A 451 2.04 -29.34 26.31
C MET A 451 2.62 -28.83 27.63
N ASP A 452 3.92 -28.96 27.87
CA ASP A 452 4.59 -28.49 29.08
C ASP A 452 4.42 -26.97 29.28
N LYS A 453 4.48 -26.19 28.18
CA LYS A 453 4.23 -24.75 28.21
C LYS A 453 2.76 -24.40 28.42
N LEU A 454 1.85 -25.20 27.91
CA LEU A 454 0.42 -25.04 28.13
C LEU A 454 0.03 -25.35 29.57
N GLU A 455 0.65 -26.36 30.21
CA GLU A 455 0.48 -26.64 31.62
C GLU A 455 1.00 -25.50 32.51
N GLU A 456 2.14 -24.88 32.15
CA GLU A 456 2.68 -23.69 32.82
C GLU A 456 1.68 -22.50 32.72
N ILE A 457 1.11 -22.25 31.55
CA ILE A 457 0.10 -21.19 31.34
C ILE A 457 -1.13 -21.44 32.17
N THR A 458 -1.68 -22.66 32.14
CA THR A 458 -2.90 -22.98 32.89
C THR A 458 -2.68 -22.91 34.39
N TYR A 459 -1.49 -23.26 34.86
CA TYR A 459 -1.11 -23.10 36.27
C TYR A 459 -1.11 -21.61 36.68
N ASN A 460 -0.56 -20.74 35.86
CA ASN A 460 -0.50 -19.29 36.11
C ASN A 460 -1.91 -18.66 36.13
N PHE A 461 -2.80 -19.12 35.24
CA PHE A 461 -4.16 -18.58 35.13
C PHE A 461 -5.10 -18.99 36.26
N LYS A 462 -4.82 -20.12 36.93
CA LYS A 462 -5.72 -20.79 37.87
C LYS A 462 -6.18 -19.94 39.05
N THR A 463 -5.40 -18.96 39.49
CA THR A 463 -5.70 -18.13 40.68
C THR A 463 -6.30 -16.77 40.35
N GLU A 464 -6.45 -16.43 39.06
CA GLU A 464 -6.99 -15.14 38.63
C GLU A 464 -8.50 -15.18 38.39
N TYR A 465 -9.27 -15.30 39.48
CA TYR A 465 -10.72 -15.49 39.42
C TYR A 465 -11.49 -14.36 38.75
N ASN A 466 -10.98 -13.12 38.80
CA ASN A 466 -11.54 -11.95 38.10
C ASN A 466 -11.45 -12.04 36.57
N LYS A 467 -10.75 -13.04 36.07
CA LYS A 467 -10.60 -13.30 34.62
C LYS A 467 -11.33 -14.57 34.16
N LEU A 468 -12.20 -15.13 34.98
CA LEU A 468 -12.93 -16.38 34.68
C LEU A 468 -13.69 -16.31 33.34
N GLN A 469 -14.31 -15.18 33.04
CA GLN A 469 -15.02 -14.96 31.77
C GLN A 469 -14.11 -15.14 30.55
N PHE A 470 -12.83 -14.69 30.65
CA PHE A 470 -11.89 -14.79 29.54
C PHE A 470 -11.45 -16.23 29.28
N ILE A 471 -11.38 -17.07 30.32
CA ILE A 471 -11.18 -18.51 30.12
C ILE A 471 -12.37 -19.14 29.39
N SER A 472 -13.59 -18.77 29.78
CA SER A 472 -14.81 -19.26 29.10
C SER A 472 -14.85 -18.83 27.63
N SER A 473 -14.50 -17.58 27.36
CA SER A 473 -14.43 -17.01 25.98
C SER A 473 -13.26 -17.61 25.18
N LEU A 474 -12.13 -17.84 25.81
CA LEU A 474 -10.98 -18.49 25.17
C LEU A 474 -11.33 -19.93 24.74
N ILE A 475 -12.01 -20.70 25.60
CA ILE A 475 -12.50 -22.05 25.28
C ILE A 475 -13.45 -22.01 24.07
N TYR A 476 -14.32 -21.00 23.96
CA TYR A 476 -15.17 -20.83 22.78
C TYR A 476 -14.35 -20.73 21.49
N TRP A 477 -13.27 -19.92 21.49
CA TRP A 477 -12.40 -19.79 20.35
C TRP A 477 -11.53 -21.03 20.08
N LEU A 478 -11.08 -21.73 21.14
CA LEU A 478 -10.35 -23.00 21.03
C LEU A 478 -11.20 -24.11 20.38
N ASN A 479 -12.51 -24.09 20.57
CA ASN A 479 -13.45 -25.02 19.93
C ASN A 479 -13.84 -24.61 18.49
N SER A 480 -13.34 -23.48 17.98
CA SER A 480 -13.65 -23.04 16.62
C SER A 480 -12.94 -23.92 15.58
N ASP A 481 -13.70 -24.50 14.66
CA ASP A 481 -13.17 -25.29 13.54
C ASP A 481 -12.13 -24.53 12.71
N LYS A 482 -12.22 -23.20 12.70
CA LYS A 482 -11.32 -22.33 11.95
C LYS A 482 -9.90 -22.31 12.50
N ILE A 483 -9.72 -22.49 13.80
CA ILE A 483 -8.39 -22.51 14.43
C ILE A 483 -7.80 -23.93 14.38
N GLY A 484 -8.62 -24.96 14.47
CA GLY A 484 -8.22 -26.36 14.31
C GLY A 484 -7.25 -26.82 15.41
N ILE A 485 -7.71 -26.81 16.68
CA ILE A 485 -6.92 -27.19 17.87
C ILE A 485 -7.19 -28.63 18.25
N SER A 486 -6.18 -29.30 18.80
CA SER A 486 -6.33 -30.69 19.28
C SER A 486 -7.30 -30.80 20.47
N GLY A 487 -8.06 -31.91 20.54
CA GLY A 487 -8.97 -32.16 21.64
C GLY A 487 -8.28 -32.24 23.01
N GLU A 488 -7.00 -32.56 23.05
CA GLU A 488 -6.20 -32.62 24.29
C GLU A 488 -5.99 -31.21 24.88
N ILE A 489 -5.67 -30.24 24.07
CA ILE A 489 -5.53 -28.82 24.48
C ILE A 489 -6.86 -28.26 24.96
N ILE A 490 -7.95 -28.54 24.23
CA ILE A 490 -9.30 -28.12 24.62
C ILE A 490 -9.67 -28.73 25.97
N SER A 491 -9.34 -30.00 26.19
CA SER A 491 -9.61 -30.70 27.45
C SER A 491 -8.84 -30.08 28.63
N LEU A 492 -7.59 -29.66 28.40
CA LEU A 492 -6.76 -28.98 29.41
C LEU A 492 -7.41 -27.66 29.88
N PHE A 493 -7.86 -26.83 28.95
CA PHE A 493 -8.49 -25.55 29.27
C PHE A 493 -9.88 -25.72 29.87
N ASN A 494 -10.66 -26.73 29.46
CA ASN A 494 -11.93 -27.08 30.10
C ASN A 494 -11.72 -27.53 31.57
N LYS A 495 -10.65 -28.28 31.85
CA LYS A 495 -10.29 -28.67 33.20
C LYS A 495 -9.90 -27.45 34.03
N LEU A 496 -9.05 -26.52 33.49
CA LEU A 496 -8.74 -25.28 34.16
C LEU A 496 -10.00 -24.49 34.55
N TYR A 497 -10.93 -24.31 33.61
CA TYR A 497 -12.16 -23.60 33.83
C TYR A 497 -13.01 -24.24 34.92
N SER A 498 -13.20 -25.57 34.88
CA SER A 498 -13.95 -26.34 35.89
C SER A 498 -13.29 -26.25 37.28
N ASP A 499 -11.96 -26.36 37.36
CA ASP A 499 -11.19 -26.23 38.60
C ASP A 499 -11.33 -24.83 39.21
N MET A 500 -11.28 -23.78 38.39
CA MET A 500 -11.48 -22.40 38.85
C MET A 500 -12.89 -22.21 39.39
N CYS A 501 -13.92 -22.67 38.67
CA CYS A 501 -15.30 -22.60 39.11
C CYS A 501 -15.53 -23.37 40.43
N ALA A 502 -14.98 -24.57 40.54
CA ALA A 502 -15.08 -25.37 41.78
C ALA A 502 -14.39 -24.67 42.98
N THR A 503 -13.25 -24.02 42.73
CA THR A 503 -12.54 -23.28 43.79
C THR A 503 -13.30 -22.03 44.22
N ILE A 504 -13.87 -21.28 43.27
CA ILE A 504 -14.70 -20.10 43.57
C ILE A 504 -15.90 -20.48 44.46
N VAL A 505 -16.64 -21.49 44.07
CA VAL A 505 -17.83 -21.94 44.81
C VAL A 505 -17.45 -22.58 46.14
N GLY A 506 -16.46 -23.49 46.16
CA GLY A 506 -16.02 -24.19 47.34
C GLY A 506 -15.44 -23.31 48.43
N ASN A 507 -14.66 -22.30 48.02
CA ASN A 507 -14.04 -21.32 48.93
C ASN A 507 -14.93 -20.09 49.17
N LYS A 508 -16.14 -20.06 48.61
CA LYS A 508 -17.07 -18.91 48.66
C LYS A 508 -16.39 -17.58 48.26
N VAL A 509 -15.54 -17.63 47.24
CA VAL A 509 -14.87 -16.42 46.72
C VAL A 509 -15.93 -15.45 46.16
N ASN A 510 -15.99 -14.24 46.69
CA ASN A 510 -16.95 -13.25 46.22
C ASN A 510 -16.47 -12.63 44.91
N LEU A 511 -17.10 -12.94 43.79
CA LEU A 511 -16.74 -12.40 42.47
C LEU A 511 -17.04 -10.90 42.34
N TYR A 512 -17.82 -10.32 43.21
CA TYR A 512 -18.11 -8.89 43.25
C TYR A 512 -17.18 -8.09 44.18
N ASP A 513 -16.30 -8.78 44.89
CA ASP A 513 -15.28 -8.11 45.65
C ASP A 513 -14.34 -7.32 44.69
N ARG A 514 -13.79 -6.21 45.18
CA ARG A 514 -13.06 -5.22 44.39
C ARG A 514 -11.95 -5.81 43.50
N HIS A 515 -11.33 -6.92 43.95
CA HIS A 515 -10.24 -7.58 43.22
C HIS A 515 -10.71 -8.69 42.25
N ASN A 516 -11.94 -9.15 42.39
CA ASN A 516 -12.48 -10.28 41.59
C ASN A 516 -13.61 -9.86 40.66
N TYR A 517 -14.06 -8.59 40.72
CA TYR A 517 -15.19 -8.13 39.93
C TYR A 517 -14.86 -8.02 38.45
N SER A 518 -15.63 -8.70 37.63
CA SER A 518 -15.78 -8.49 36.20
C SER A 518 -17.22 -8.79 35.84
N GLN A 519 -17.81 -7.91 35.05
CA GLN A 519 -19.24 -7.90 34.70
C GLN A 519 -19.78 -9.22 34.14
N HIS A 520 -18.93 -10.09 33.58
CA HIS A 520 -19.36 -11.35 32.97
C HIS A 520 -18.86 -12.61 33.67
N ASN A 521 -18.13 -12.48 34.78
CA ASN A 521 -17.63 -13.64 35.52
C ASN A 521 -18.75 -14.48 36.08
N ILE A 522 -19.87 -13.88 36.48
CA ILE A 522 -21.04 -14.58 37.02
C ILE A 522 -21.67 -15.45 35.95
N TYR A 523 -21.82 -14.96 34.73
CA TYR A 523 -22.37 -15.76 33.64
C TYR A 523 -21.43 -16.92 33.27
N ALA A 524 -20.12 -16.65 33.28
CA ALA A 524 -19.13 -17.70 33.07
C ALA A 524 -19.27 -18.80 34.18
N LEU A 525 -19.38 -18.40 35.44
CA LEU A 525 -19.56 -19.35 36.55
C LEU A 525 -20.85 -20.15 36.39
N SER A 526 -21.97 -19.49 36.08
CA SER A 526 -23.28 -20.14 35.93
C SER A 526 -23.31 -21.15 34.79
N ARG A 527 -22.61 -20.89 33.68
CA ARG A 527 -22.49 -21.83 32.55
C ARG A 527 -21.85 -23.15 32.95
N ASN A 528 -20.84 -23.15 33.82
CA ASN A 528 -20.19 -24.38 34.29
C ASN A 528 -21.13 -25.24 35.13
N TYR A 529 -22.12 -24.64 35.79
CA TYR A 529 -23.05 -25.30 36.67
C TYR A 529 -24.47 -25.46 36.09
N GLN A 530 -24.67 -25.36 34.78
CA GLN A 530 -25.99 -25.50 34.13
C GLN A 530 -26.75 -26.77 34.53
N ASN A 531 -26.03 -27.85 34.80
CA ASN A 531 -26.60 -29.13 35.23
C ASN A 531 -26.85 -29.23 36.76
N ASN A 532 -26.40 -28.24 37.54
CA ASN A 532 -26.58 -28.22 39.01
C ASN A 532 -26.80 -26.80 39.53
N LEU A 533 -27.90 -26.19 39.11
CA LEU A 533 -28.26 -24.80 39.43
C LEU A 533 -28.42 -24.53 40.94
N GLU A 534 -28.74 -25.54 41.76
CA GLU A 534 -28.89 -25.34 43.20
C GLU A 534 -27.57 -24.87 43.85
N VAL A 535 -26.45 -25.37 43.42
CA VAL A 535 -25.12 -24.94 43.90
C VAL A 535 -24.91 -23.46 43.63
N ILE A 536 -25.28 -22.99 42.45
CA ILE A 536 -25.14 -21.60 42.04
C ILE A 536 -26.14 -20.70 42.77
N LYS A 537 -27.38 -21.12 42.90
CA LYS A 537 -28.40 -20.40 43.68
C LYS A 537 -27.95 -20.15 45.12
N GLN A 538 -27.38 -21.19 45.75
CA GLN A 538 -26.85 -21.08 47.11
C GLN A 538 -25.65 -20.13 47.17
N TYR A 539 -24.72 -20.22 46.21
CA TYR A 539 -23.56 -19.33 46.13
C TYR A 539 -23.98 -17.85 45.98
N PHE A 540 -24.90 -17.55 45.06
CA PHE A 540 -25.37 -16.17 44.84
C PHE A 540 -26.32 -15.67 45.95
N SER A 541 -26.98 -16.54 46.70
CA SER A 541 -27.89 -16.13 47.75
C SER A 541 -27.26 -15.26 48.83
N ASP A 542 -25.98 -15.47 49.11
CA ASP A 542 -25.23 -14.67 50.06
C ASP A 542 -24.79 -13.32 49.48
N ILE A 543 -24.58 -13.26 48.15
CA ILE A 543 -24.09 -12.06 47.45
C ILE A 543 -25.19 -11.02 47.21
N TYR A 544 -26.35 -11.43 46.64
CA TYR A 544 -27.43 -10.47 46.39
C TYR A 544 -28.16 -10.02 47.66
N ARG A 545 -27.99 -10.72 48.78
CA ARG A 545 -28.50 -10.32 50.11
C ARG A 545 -27.51 -9.46 50.91
N SER A 546 -26.51 -8.93 50.28
CA SER A 546 -25.46 -8.12 50.86
C SER A 546 -25.39 -6.73 50.22
N GLU A 547 -24.46 -5.94 50.65
CA GLU A 547 -24.18 -4.62 50.06
C GLU A 547 -23.82 -4.67 48.56
N TYR A 548 -23.51 -5.86 48.01
CA TYR A 548 -23.20 -6.06 46.58
C TYR A 548 -24.42 -6.15 45.67
N VAL A 549 -25.64 -5.97 46.19
CA VAL A 549 -26.88 -6.05 45.40
C VAL A 549 -26.89 -5.16 44.17
N TYR A 550 -26.30 -3.97 44.24
CA TYR A 550 -26.23 -3.05 43.08
C TYR A 550 -25.27 -3.52 42.00
N LYS A 551 -24.20 -4.20 42.35
CA LYS A 551 -23.30 -4.83 41.37
C LYS A 551 -23.97 -6.01 40.66
N VAL A 552 -24.74 -6.82 41.39
CA VAL A 552 -25.58 -7.87 40.80
C VAL A 552 -26.63 -7.25 39.87
N LEU A 553 -27.25 -6.16 40.31
CA LEU A 553 -28.24 -5.45 39.51
C LEU A 553 -27.65 -4.87 38.23
N ALA A 554 -26.45 -4.29 38.29
CA ALA A 554 -25.72 -3.77 37.11
C ALA A 554 -25.47 -4.85 36.05
N ASP A 555 -25.22 -6.11 36.50
CA ASP A 555 -25.05 -7.24 35.58
C ASP A 555 -26.36 -7.74 34.95
N LEU A 556 -27.49 -7.48 35.59
CA LEU A 556 -28.81 -7.94 35.17
C LEU A 556 -29.54 -6.95 34.27
N VAL A 557 -29.26 -5.66 34.44
CA VAL A 557 -29.91 -4.58 33.67
C VAL A 557 -29.11 -4.26 32.44
N GLY A 558 -29.75 -4.27 31.28
CA GLY A 558 -29.15 -3.90 30.01
C GLY A 558 -29.97 -2.85 29.28
N GLU A 559 -29.33 -2.17 28.34
CA GLU A 559 -29.95 -1.24 27.42
C GLU A 559 -30.55 -1.97 26.21
N SER A 560 -31.75 -1.58 25.82
CA SER A 560 -32.46 -2.14 24.67
C SER A 560 -32.87 -1.04 23.71
N THR A 561 -32.52 -1.20 22.43
CA THR A 561 -33.00 -0.36 21.33
C THR A 561 -33.97 -1.15 20.46
N GLY A 562 -35.20 -0.67 20.35
CA GLY A 562 -36.22 -1.32 19.52
C GLY A 562 -36.99 -0.30 18.66
N SER A 563 -37.93 -0.79 17.84
CA SER A 563 -38.77 0.07 16.98
C SER A 563 -39.60 1.12 17.75
N LYS A 564 -39.64 1.04 19.08
CA LYS A 564 -40.37 1.94 19.99
C LYS A 564 -39.44 2.89 20.77
N GLY A 565 -38.14 2.89 20.52
CA GLY A 565 -37.18 3.77 21.18
C GLY A 565 -36.13 3.04 22.01
N TYR A 566 -35.43 3.78 22.83
CA TYR A 566 -34.36 3.36 23.72
C TYR A 566 -34.91 3.08 25.13
N GLY A 567 -34.50 2.00 25.76
CA GLY A 567 -34.98 1.63 27.09
C GLY A 567 -34.06 0.66 27.81
N TYR A 568 -34.41 0.35 29.03
CA TYR A 568 -33.71 -0.65 29.86
C TYR A 568 -34.54 -1.93 29.96
N ALA A 569 -33.85 -3.06 30.09
CA ALA A 569 -34.49 -4.35 30.23
C ALA A 569 -33.74 -5.24 31.24
N ILE A 570 -34.44 -6.16 31.87
CA ILE A 570 -33.86 -7.23 32.70
C ILE A 570 -34.06 -8.55 31.97
N ASP A 571 -32.98 -9.31 31.79
CA ASP A 571 -33.04 -10.63 31.18
C ASP A 571 -33.52 -11.66 32.20
N LYS A 572 -34.67 -12.26 31.93
CA LYS A 572 -35.27 -13.28 32.78
C LYS A 572 -34.42 -14.56 32.83
N GLN A 573 -33.77 -14.93 31.73
CA GLN A 573 -32.87 -16.10 31.73
C GLN A 573 -31.70 -15.91 32.68
N ASN A 574 -31.15 -14.70 32.73
CA ASN A 574 -30.07 -14.39 33.65
C ASN A 574 -30.53 -14.41 35.11
N LEU A 575 -31.73 -13.96 35.40
CA LEU A 575 -32.34 -14.13 36.73
C LEU A 575 -32.46 -15.62 37.11
N ASP A 576 -32.97 -16.44 36.20
CA ASP A 576 -33.12 -17.87 36.41
C ASP A 576 -31.78 -18.59 36.59
N LEU A 577 -30.76 -18.23 35.79
CA LEU A 577 -29.39 -18.75 35.92
C LEU A 577 -28.78 -18.44 37.30
N LEU A 578 -28.95 -17.21 37.76
CA LEU A 578 -28.46 -16.78 39.08
C LEU A 578 -29.35 -17.33 40.22
N GLY A 579 -30.52 -17.86 39.91
CA GLY A 579 -31.49 -18.32 40.89
C GLY A 579 -32.07 -17.20 41.75
N VAL A 580 -32.17 -16.02 41.20
CA VAL A 580 -32.60 -14.80 41.89
C VAL A 580 -33.93 -14.32 41.30
N THR A 581 -34.88 -13.95 42.10
CA THR A 581 -36.15 -13.38 41.68
C THR A 581 -36.12 -11.85 41.83
N ILE A 582 -36.91 -11.14 41.00
CA ILE A 582 -37.10 -9.69 41.09
C ILE A 582 -37.51 -9.28 42.53
N ALA A 583 -38.43 -10.04 43.17
CA ALA A 583 -38.85 -9.77 44.52
C ALA A 583 -37.72 -9.88 45.56
N GLN A 584 -36.79 -10.82 45.37
CA GLN A 584 -35.62 -10.96 46.24
C GLN A 584 -34.64 -9.81 46.08
N ILE A 585 -34.42 -9.33 44.84
CA ILE A 585 -33.59 -8.15 44.59
C ILE A 585 -34.24 -6.90 45.20
N ALA A 586 -35.56 -6.70 45.03
CA ALA A 586 -36.30 -5.60 45.63
C ALA A 586 -36.14 -5.56 47.15
N ASN A 587 -36.34 -6.68 47.82
CA ASN A 587 -36.14 -6.79 49.28
C ASN A 587 -34.68 -6.50 49.70
N SER A 588 -33.72 -6.88 48.89
CA SER A 588 -32.31 -6.59 49.18
C SER A 588 -31.97 -5.09 49.00
N ILE A 589 -32.55 -4.45 48.00
CA ILE A 589 -32.43 -3.00 47.78
C ILE A 589 -33.07 -2.20 48.93
N GLU A 590 -34.20 -2.66 49.48
CA GLU A 590 -34.81 -2.07 50.66
C GLU A 590 -33.92 -2.20 51.90
N THR A 591 -33.24 -3.36 52.04
CA THR A 591 -32.36 -3.64 53.19
C THR A 591 -31.04 -2.86 53.08
N TYR A 592 -30.52 -2.71 51.86
CA TYR A 592 -29.28 -2.01 51.55
C TYR A 592 -29.57 -0.81 50.64
N PRO A 593 -29.95 0.35 51.18
CA PRO A 593 -30.26 1.54 50.36
C PRO A 593 -29.01 2.04 49.60
N PRO A 594 -29.21 2.65 48.42
CA PRO A 594 -28.12 3.14 47.58
C PRO A 594 -27.28 4.21 48.31
N LYS A 595 -25.96 4.11 48.18
CA LYS A 595 -24.99 5.01 48.81
C LYS A 595 -24.33 5.96 47.81
N THR A 596 -24.32 5.62 46.51
CA THR A 596 -23.70 6.40 45.47
C THR A 596 -24.72 6.90 44.45
N GLU A 597 -24.33 7.86 43.60
CA GLU A 597 -25.17 8.35 42.51
C GLU A 597 -25.47 7.26 41.49
N SER A 598 -24.47 6.42 41.14
CA SER A 598 -24.62 5.27 40.25
C SER A 598 -25.60 4.25 40.80
N GLU A 599 -25.53 3.93 42.10
CA GLU A 599 -26.47 3.02 42.75
C GLU A 599 -27.90 3.58 42.77
N ASN A 600 -28.07 4.87 43.00
CA ASN A 600 -29.38 5.55 42.90
C ASN A 600 -29.96 5.43 41.49
N LYS A 601 -29.14 5.68 40.46
CA LYS A 601 -29.55 5.56 39.06
C LYS A 601 -29.95 4.09 38.72
N LEU A 602 -29.18 3.10 39.19
CA LEU A 602 -29.52 1.70 39.02
C LEU A 602 -30.86 1.34 39.69
N LYS A 603 -31.09 1.85 40.89
CA LYS A 603 -32.38 1.69 41.57
C LYS A 603 -33.54 2.29 40.79
N GLU A 604 -33.39 3.54 40.27
CA GLU A 604 -34.42 4.15 39.45
C GLU A 604 -34.71 3.37 38.16
N ILE A 605 -33.67 2.80 37.53
CA ILE A 605 -33.82 1.92 36.36
C ILE A 605 -34.58 0.65 36.77
N PHE A 606 -34.16 0.00 37.83
CA PHE A 606 -34.82 -1.21 38.35
C PHE A 606 -36.31 -0.97 38.65
N ASP A 607 -36.62 0.11 39.35
CA ASP A 607 -38.01 0.47 39.70
C ASP A 607 -38.84 0.72 38.43
N LYS A 608 -38.29 1.36 37.41
CA LYS A 608 -38.98 1.58 36.11
C LYS A 608 -39.21 0.27 35.36
N VAL A 609 -38.19 -0.61 35.30
CA VAL A 609 -38.27 -1.90 34.58
C VAL A 609 -39.28 -2.83 35.28
N VAL A 610 -39.29 -2.88 36.61
CA VAL A 610 -40.20 -3.73 37.40
C VAL A 610 -41.64 -3.26 37.27
N ASN A 611 -41.89 -1.95 37.19
CA ASN A 611 -43.25 -1.39 37.05
C ASN A 611 -43.81 -1.55 35.62
N ASP A 612 -42.98 -1.84 34.64
CA ASP A 612 -43.42 -2.10 33.26
C ASP A 612 -43.01 -3.55 32.87
N GLU A 613 -43.93 -4.52 33.09
CA GLU A 613 -43.73 -5.93 32.77
C GLU A 613 -43.31 -6.20 31.32
N LYS A 614 -43.50 -5.22 30.39
CA LYS A 614 -43.07 -5.34 28.98
C LYS A 614 -41.57 -5.20 28.82
N ASN A 615 -40.84 -4.79 29.82
CA ASN A 615 -39.38 -4.64 29.83
C ASN A 615 -38.64 -5.84 30.43
N ILE A 616 -39.37 -6.96 30.69
CA ILE A 616 -38.79 -8.22 31.08
C ILE A 616 -38.87 -9.18 29.90
N PHE A 617 -37.75 -9.52 29.33
CA PHE A 617 -37.68 -10.35 28.12
C PHE A 617 -37.36 -11.80 28.46
N ASP A 618 -38.05 -12.73 27.80
CA ASP A 618 -37.80 -14.17 27.95
C ASP A 618 -36.63 -14.67 27.13
N HIS A 619 -36.23 -13.95 26.08
CA HIS A 619 -35.16 -14.33 25.19
C HIS A 619 -34.56 -13.12 24.52
N PHE A 620 -33.25 -12.92 24.65
CA PHE A 620 -32.51 -11.97 23.83
C PHE A 620 -31.95 -12.72 22.62
N GLY A 621 -32.51 -12.41 21.44
CA GLY A 621 -31.92 -12.78 20.15
C GLY A 621 -30.71 -11.91 19.82
N ILE A 622 -30.52 -11.61 18.55
CA ILE A 622 -29.40 -10.78 18.02
C ILE A 622 -29.30 -9.35 18.64
N ASN A 623 -30.34 -8.91 19.36
CA ASN A 623 -30.44 -7.62 20.05
C ASN A 623 -30.33 -7.77 21.58
N SER A 624 -29.39 -8.53 22.09
CA SER A 624 -29.12 -8.57 23.53
C SER A 624 -28.86 -7.19 24.09
N PRO A 625 -29.41 -6.82 25.27
CA PRO A 625 -29.13 -5.52 25.85
C PRO A 625 -27.62 -5.36 26.09
N ILE A 626 -27.10 -4.21 25.76
CA ILE A 626 -25.71 -3.87 26.02
C ILE A 626 -25.57 -3.63 27.52
N PRO A 627 -24.70 -4.36 28.24
CA PRO A 627 -24.52 -4.13 29.66
C PRO A 627 -24.05 -2.68 29.91
N ILE A 628 -24.73 -1.98 30.77
CA ILE A 628 -24.35 -0.62 31.16
C ILE A 628 -23.14 -0.71 32.09
N LYS A 629 -22.03 -0.01 31.73
CA LYS A 629 -20.92 0.16 32.67
C LYS A 629 -21.33 1.15 33.74
N PHE A 630 -21.52 0.71 34.93
CA PHE A 630 -21.66 1.59 36.09
C PHE A 630 -20.37 1.53 36.88
N ASP A 631 -19.80 2.72 37.16
CA ASP A 631 -18.70 2.86 38.12
C ASP A 631 -19.24 2.67 39.53
N VAL A 632 -19.40 1.41 39.92
CA VAL A 632 -19.98 1.01 41.22
C VAL A 632 -18.90 0.49 42.17
#